data_abe7b4f71efad674304a3d05bc65e315
#
_entry.id   abe7b4f71efad674304a3d05bc65e315
#
_cell.length_a   1.000
_cell.length_b   1.000
_cell.length_c   1.000
_cell.angle_alpha   90.00
_cell.angle_beta   90.00
_cell.angle_gamma   90.00
#
_symmetry.space_group_name_H-M   'P 1'
#
loop_
_entity.id
_entity.type
_entity.pdbx_description
1 polymer ?
#
loop_
_entity_poly.entity_id
_entity_poly.type
_entity_poly.pdbx_seq_one_letter_code
_entity_poly.pdbx_strand_id
1 'polypeptide(L)'
;MTGIEWGALMFGVLLLLLAARMHIGMAMLLAGSVGYAMVAGIGPLMSYFKTGAYARFSVYDLSVVPLFLLMGQFATHGGLSRALFQAGNSLIGHWRGGMAMAGVTACAGFGAICGSSLATAATMGQVALPELKANRYSGRFATATLAAGGTLGILIPPSVPLVIYAILAEQNIAKLFLAAFIPGIIAAIGYMVVISIVARISPSDAPAGRRHSWGERIGTLLQTWPVLLIFVVVIGGIYGGLFTPTEAAAIGCVATAVVAWRSGGLNKKGFLECMYGTAGATGMIFLILLGADVLNVFLALTQMNTELAKWVIGLQLPPLLVVFLIIFIYLVLGCIMDSLSMILLTIPIFFPIIMGLDIGGLAPEAKAIWFGIIVLMVVEIGLITPPVGMNVFIINSMAKDVPMKETFKFVMPFLASDLLRIAAIVFFPGIVLFVFNLPWA
;
A
#
# COMPACT_ATOMS: atom_id res chain seq x y z
N MET A 1 -28.62 20.26 -18.84
CA MET A 1 -27.34 20.22 -18.08
C MET A 1 -26.23 19.93 -19.05
N THR A 2 -25.14 20.64 -18.93
CA THR A 2 -23.91 20.37 -19.67
C THR A 2 -23.27 19.06 -19.17
N GLY A 3 -22.34 18.46 -19.93
CA GLY A 3 -21.65 17.25 -19.49
C GLY A 3 -20.94 17.42 -18.14
N ILE A 4 -20.32 18.60 -17.93
CA ILE A 4 -19.63 18.94 -16.66
C ILE A 4 -20.61 19.01 -15.49
N GLU A 5 -21.78 19.60 -15.67
CA GLU A 5 -22.81 19.66 -14.61
C GLU A 5 -23.29 18.26 -14.21
N TRP A 6 -23.47 17.35 -15.18
CA TRP A 6 -23.79 15.96 -14.91
C TRP A 6 -22.64 15.24 -14.19
N GLY A 7 -21.39 15.47 -14.61
CA GLY A 7 -20.21 14.93 -13.94
C GLY A 7 -20.12 15.39 -12.50
N ALA A 8 -20.25 16.68 -12.24
CA ALA A 8 -20.20 17.26 -10.89
C ALA A 8 -21.35 16.76 -10.00
N LEU A 9 -22.57 16.67 -10.54
CA LEU A 9 -23.73 16.15 -9.81
C LEU A 9 -23.50 14.70 -9.36
N MET A 10 -23.09 13.81 -10.29
CA MET A 10 -22.88 12.41 -9.96
C MET A 10 -21.67 12.21 -9.05
N PHE A 11 -20.63 13.03 -9.15
CA PHE A 11 -19.54 13.03 -8.18
C PHE A 11 -20.02 13.45 -6.78
N GLY A 12 -20.90 14.46 -6.70
CA GLY A 12 -21.57 14.82 -5.44
C GLY A 12 -22.42 13.69 -4.87
N VAL A 13 -23.19 12.98 -5.72
CA VAL A 13 -23.96 11.79 -5.32
C VAL A 13 -23.02 10.70 -4.80
N LEU A 14 -21.89 10.45 -5.48
CA LEU A 14 -20.88 9.49 -5.01
C LEU A 14 -20.39 9.83 -3.60
N LEU A 15 -20.04 11.09 -3.35
CA LEU A 15 -19.59 11.52 -2.02
C LEU A 15 -20.68 11.38 -0.95
N LEU A 16 -21.94 11.64 -1.29
CA LEU A 16 -23.09 11.42 -0.39
C LEU A 16 -23.29 9.94 -0.07
N LEU A 17 -23.17 9.06 -1.07
CA LEU A 17 -23.25 7.60 -0.85
C LEU A 17 -22.12 7.09 0.05
N LEU A 18 -20.90 7.62 -0.13
CA LEU A 18 -19.76 7.32 0.76
C LEU A 18 -19.99 7.85 2.18
N ALA A 19 -20.52 9.06 2.33
CA ALA A 19 -20.89 9.61 3.64
C ALA A 19 -22.00 8.81 4.32
N ALA A 20 -22.91 8.19 3.54
CA ALA A 20 -23.91 7.23 4.01
C ALA A 20 -23.32 5.84 4.34
N ARG A 21 -21.97 5.69 4.32
CA ARG A 21 -21.24 4.43 4.60
C ARG A 21 -21.50 3.31 3.59
N MET A 22 -21.91 3.63 2.38
CA MET A 22 -22.00 2.64 1.31
C MET A 22 -20.59 2.16 0.92
N HIS A 23 -20.46 0.87 0.59
CA HIS A 23 -19.21 0.33 0.08
C HIS A 23 -18.79 1.04 -1.21
N ILE A 24 -17.53 1.48 -1.32
CA ILE A 24 -17.05 2.35 -2.39
C ILE A 24 -17.30 1.78 -3.79
N GLY A 25 -17.04 0.49 -4.00
CA GLY A 25 -17.30 -0.18 -5.29
C GLY A 25 -18.77 -0.07 -5.72
N MET A 26 -19.70 -0.23 -4.77
CA MET A 26 -21.15 -0.07 -5.02
C MET A 26 -21.51 1.38 -5.26
N ALA A 27 -20.95 2.32 -4.50
CA ALA A 27 -21.20 3.74 -4.67
C ALA A 27 -20.75 4.24 -6.05
N MET A 28 -19.53 3.82 -6.48
CA MET A 28 -19.01 4.14 -7.81
C MET A 28 -19.84 3.48 -8.92
N LEU A 29 -20.21 2.22 -8.75
CA LEU A 29 -21.04 1.48 -9.71
C LEU A 29 -22.41 2.16 -9.89
N LEU A 30 -23.06 2.55 -8.79
CA LEU A 30 -24.36 3.21 -8.83
C LEU A 30 -24.26 4.63 -9.43
N ALA A 31 -23.37 5.47 -8.92
CA ALA A 31 -23.20 6.82 -9.43
C ALA A 31 -22.79 6.83 -10.92
N GLY A 32 -21.84 5.96 -11.30
CA GLY A 32 -21.42 5.80 -12.68
C GLY A 32 -22.54 5.30 -13.60
N SER A 33 -23.29 4.27 -13.16
CA SER A 33 -24.39 3.70 -13.96
C SER A 33 -25.55 4.69 -14.15
N VAL A 34 -25.96 5.38 -13.08
CA VAL A 34 -27.01 6.40 -13.16
C VAL A 34 -26.56 7.54 -14.06
N GLY A 35 -25.34 8.07 -13.85
CA GLY A 35 -24.78 9.12 -14.69
C GLY A 35 -24.68 8.72 -16.16
N TYR A 36 -24.18 7.50 -16.44
CA TYR A 36 -24.09 6.94 -17.80
C TYR A 36 -25.48 6.88 -18.44
N ALA A 37 -26.47 6.30 -17.74
CA ALA A 37 -27.82 6.18 -18.25
C ALA A 37 -28.48 7.54 -18.55
N MET A 38 -28.18 8.56 -17.75
CA MET A 38 -28.71 9.91 -17.94
C MET A 38 -28.09 10.63 -19.15
N VAL A 39 -26.83 10.36 -19.47
CA VAL A 39 -26.11 11.02 -20.58
C VAL A 39 -26.26 10.25 -21.87
N ALA A 40 -26.09 8.94 -21.87
CA ALA A 40 -26.08 8.09 -23.07
C ALA A 40 -27.31 7.21 -23.23
N GLY A 41 -28.15 7.08 -22.20
CA GLY A 41 -29.33 6.23 -22.19
C GLY A 41 -29.08 4.83 -21.63
N ILE A 42 -30.19 4.14 -21.32
CA ILE A 42 -30.14 2.80 -20.70
C ILE A 42 -29.64 1.71 -21.68
N GLY A 43 -29.98 1.82 -22.98
CA GLY A 43 -29.58 0.84 -24.00
C GLY A 43 -28.06 0.69 -24.11
N PRO A 44 -27.30 1.76 -24.32
CA PRO A 44 -25.82 1.73 -24.31
C PRO A 44 -25.23 1.23 -22.98
N LEU A 45 -25.80 1.62 -21.83
CA LEU A 45 -25.36 1.10 -20.54
C LEU A 45 -25.53 -0.43 -20.44
N MET A 46 -26.67 -0.97 -20.87
CA MET A 46 -26.87 -2.42 -20.86
C MET A 46 -25.94 -3.14 -21.83
N SER A 47 -25.64 -2.53 -22.97
CA SER A 47 -24.65 -3.07 -23.92
C SER A 47 -23.24 -3.04 -23.31
N TYR A 48 -22.89 -1.99 -22.60
CA TYR A 48 -21.64 -1.94 -21.87
C TYR A 48 -21.53 -3.04 -20.81
N PHE A 49 -22.54 -3.27 -20.00
CA PHE A 49 -22.52 -4.35 -19.00
C PHE A 49 -22.43 -5.75 -19.60
N LYS A 50 -22.96 -5.98 -20.80
CA LYS A 50 -22.86 -7.29 -21.47
C LYS A 50 -21.41 -7.70 -21.79
N THR A 51 -20.54 -6.75 -22.10
CA THR A 51 -19.18 -7.02 -22.58
C THR A 51 -18.11 -6.44 -21.66
N GLY A 52 -18.36 -5.31 -21.01
CA GLY A 52 -17.38 -4.56 -20.24
C GLY A 52 -16.85 -5.34 -19.03
N ALA A 53 -17.73 -5.98 -18.27
CA ALA A 53 -17.30 -6.77 -17.11
C ALA A 53 -16.37 -7.94 -17.53
N TYR A 54 -16.73 -8.65 -18.60
CA TYR A 54 -15.87 -9.72 -19.13
C TYR A 54 -14.54 -9.16 -19.65
N ALA A 55 -14.58 -8.12 -20.47
CA ALA A 55 -13.38 -7.48 -21.02
C ALA A 55 -12.43 -6.99 -19.91
N ARG A 56 -13.00 -6.43 -18.83
CA ARG A 56 -12.20 -5.94 -17.69
C ARG A 56 -11.56 -7.07 -16.90
N PHE A 57 -12.32 -8.14 -16.58
CA PHE A 57 -11.83 -9.22 -15.73
C PHE A 57 -11.00 -10.28 -16.47
N SER A 58 -11.06 -10.32 -17.81
CA SER A 58 -10.22 -11.21 -18.63
C SER A 58 -8.80 -10.67 -18.87
N VAL A 59 -8.46 -9.47 -18.36
CA VAL A 59 -7.10 -8.93 -18.45
C VAL A 59 -6.15 -9.81 -17.64
N TYR A 60 -5.15 -10.39 -18.32
CA TYR A 60 -4.19 -11.33 -17.72
C TYR A 60 -3.47 -10.75 -16.50
N ASP A 61 -3.07 -9.48 -16.55
CA ASP A 61 -2.35 -8.81 -15.47
C ASP A 61 -3.16 -8.68 -14.19
N LEU A 62 -4.50 -8.72 -14.25
CA LEU A 62 -5.34 -8.72 -13.05
C LEU A 62 -5.22 -10.01 -12.23
N SER A 63 -4.79 -11.12 -12.83
CA SER A 63 -4.59 -12.38 -12.11
C SER A 63 -3.43 -12.32 -11.10
N VAL A 64 -2.54 -11.34 -11.23
CA VAL A 64 -1.47 -11.09 -10.26
C VAL A 64 -2.03 -10.70 -8.87
N VAL A 65 -3.18 -10.03 -8.81
CA VAL A 65 -3.80 -9.56 -7.56
C VAL A 65 -4.19 -10.72 -6.63
N PRO A 66 -5.05 -11.68 -7.06
CA PRO A 66 -5.39 -12.82 -6.20
C PRO A 66 -4.16 -13.67 -5.84
N LEU A 67 -3.17 -13.78 -6.71
CA LEU A 67 -1.96 -14.55 -6.45
C LEU A 67 -1.10 -13.93 -5.35
N PHE A 68 -0.85 -12.61 -5.38
CA PHE A 68 -0.13 -11.92 -4.29
C PHE A 68 -0.93 -11.92 -2.99
N LEU A 69 -2.24 -11.75 -3.04
CA LEU A 69 -3.10 -11.84 -1.85
C LEU A 69 -2.99 -13.23 -1.21
N LEU A 70 -3.07 -14.29 -2.02
CA LEU A 70 -2.94 -15.66 -1.55
C LEU A 70 -1.55 -15.95 -0.98
N MET A 71 -0.49 -15.46 -1.64
CA MET A 71 0.88 -15.53 -1.15
C MET A 71 1.00 -14.89 0.24
N GLY A 72 0.40 -13.70 0.45
CA GLY A 72 0.36 -13.02 1.74
C GLY A 72 -0.40 -13.82 2.82
N GLN A 73 -1.52 -14.44 2.47
CA GLN A 73 -2.28 -15.31 3.39
C GLN A 73 -1.45 -16.53 3.81
N PHE A 74 -0.80 -17.20 2.88
CA PHE A 74 0.10 -18.32 3.19
C PHE A 74 1.30 -17.90 4.03
N ALA A 75 1.88 -16.72 3.76
CA ALA A 75 2.98 -16.16 4.54
C ALA A 75 2.59 -15.94 6.02
N THR A 76 1.37 -15.44 6.24
CA THR A 76 0.82 -15.22 7.59
C THR A 76 0.68 -16.54 8.35
N HIS A 77 0.07 -17.57 7.74
CA HIS A 77 -0.12 -18.88 8.34
C HIS A 77 1.19 -19.68 8.48
N GLY A 78 2.17 -19.40 7.60
CA GLY A 78 3.48 -20.03 7.62
C GLY A 78 4.42 -19.56 8.74
N GLY A 79 4.02 -18.57 9.54
CA GLY A 79 4.83 -18.05 10.65
C GLY A 79 6.07 -17.27 10.20
N LEU A 80 6.15 -16.84 8.94
CA LEU A 80 7.29 -16.12 8.38
C LEU A 80 7.54 -14.78 9.10
N SER A 81 6.47 -14.12 9.55
CA SER A 81 6.52 -12.87 10.32
C SER A 81 7.26 -13.04 11.66
N ARG A 82 7.04 -14.17 12.35
CA ARG A 82 7.72 -14.48 13.62
C ARG A 82 9.21 -14.70 13.41
N ALA A 83 9.59 -15.45 12.37
CA ALA A 83 11.00 -15.70 12.05
C ALA A 83 11.74 -14.39 11.72
N LEU A 84 11.12 -13.50 10.93
CA LEU A 84 11.68 -12.18 10.62
C LEU A 84 11.86 -11.31 11.87
N PHE A 85 10.85 -11.27 12.74
CA PHE A 85 10.93 -10.50 13.99
C PHE A 85 12.03 -11.04 14.91
N GLN A 86 12.13 -12.34 15.09
CA GLN A 86 13.16 -12.97 15.92
C GLN A 86 14.57 -12.72 15.36
N ALA A 87 14.76 -12.83 14.05
CA ALA A 87 16.03 -12.52 13.41
C ALA A 87 16.41 -11.04 13.60
N GLY A 88 15.49 -10.12 13.33
CA GLY A 88 15.71 -8.68 13.58
C GLY A 88 16.06 -8.40 15.05
N ASN A 89 15.29 -8.99 15.98
CA ASN A 89 15.54 -8.82 17.41
C ASN A 89 16.89 -9.39 17.87
N SER A 90 17.30 -10.51 17.34
CA SER A 90 18.63 -11.09 17.67
C SER A 90 19.79 -10.21 17.20
N LEU A 91 19.64 -9.51 16.08
CA LEU A 91 20.67 -8.65 15.50
C LEU A 91 20.77 -7.29 16.19
N ILE A 92 19.64 -6.58 16.30
CA ILE A 92 19.58 -5.17 16.71
C ILE A 92 18.84 -4.94 18.00
N GLY A 93 18.18 -5.95 18.59
CA GLY A 93 17.37 -5.84 19.80
C GLY A 93 18.11 -5.32 21.03
N HIS A 94 19.45 -5.48 21.09
CA HIS A 94 20.29 -4.99 22.18
C HIS A 94 20.50 -3.46 22.16
N TRP A 95 20.09 -2.76 21.09
CA TRP A 95 20.13 -1.30 21.05
C TRP A 95 18.94 -0.71 21.82
N ARG A 96 19.04 0.55 22.26
CA ARG A 96 17.89 1.27 22.79
C ARG A 96 16.84 1.44 21.69
N GLY A 97 15.62 0.96 21.93
CA GLY A 97 14.59 0.87 20.90
C GLY A 97 14.80 -0.25 19.87
N GLY A 98 15.83 -1.08 20.06
CA GLY A 98 16.24 -2.09 19.06
C GLY A 98 15.16 -3.13 18.74
N MET A 99 14.36 -3.53 19.71
CA MET A 99 13.26 -4.46 19.47
C MET A 99 12.13 -3.80 18.65
N ALA A 100 11.88 -2.50 18.83
CA ALA A 100 10.94 -1.74 18.00
C ALA A 100 11.48 -1.59 16.57
N MET A 101 12.79 -1.34 16.41
CA MET A 101 13.46 -1.35 15.10
C MET A 101 13.38 -2.73 14.42
N ALA A 102 13.54 -3.81 15.19
CA ALA A 102 13.36 -5.17 14.70
C ALA A 102 11.92 -5.40 14.20
N GLY A 103 10.92 -4.84 14.90
CA GLY A 103 9.53 -4.82 14.45
C GLY A 103 9.35 -4.14 13.10
N VAL A 104 9.95 -2.96 12.90
CA VAL A 104 9.93 -2.24 11.61
C VAL A 104 10.63 -3.03 10.51
N THR A 105 11.81 -3.59 10.79
CA THR A 105 12.54 -4.43 9.83
C THR A 105 11.73 -5.67 9.45
N ALA A 106 11.06 -6.29 10.43
CA ALA A 106 10.19 -7.43 10.18
C ALA A 106 8.92 -7.03 9.38
N CYS A 107 8.36 -5.84 9.62
CA CYS A 107 7.28 -5.29 8.80
C CYS A 107 7.73 -5.10 7.35
N ALA A 108 8.93 -4.56 7.13
CA ALA A 108 9.52 -4.38 5.80
C ALA A 108 9.69 -5.72 5.07
N GLY A 109 10.33 -6.70 5.73
CA GLY A 109 10.55 -8.02 5.15
C GLY A 109 9.28 -8.83 4.93
N PHE A 110 8.30 -8.76 5.85
CA PHE A 110 7.02 -9.43 5.71
C PHE A 110 6.15 -8.73 4.65
N GLY A 111 6.18 -7.40 4.63
CA GLY A 111 5.49 -6.58 3.63
C GLY A 111 5.93 -6.91 2.21
N ALA A 112 7.21 -7.15 2.00
CA ALA A 112 7.80 -7.59 0.73
C ALA A 112 7.30 -8.98 0.24
N ILE A 113 6.47 -9.67 1.03
CA ILE A 113 5.77 -10.89 0.60
C ILE A 113 4.25 -10.66 0.61
N CYS A 114 3.75 -9.97 1.64
CA CYS A 114 2.31 -9.80 1.86
C CYS A 114 1.68 -8.76 0.92
N GLY A 115 2.41 -7.70 0.56
CA GLY A 115 1.93 -6.64 -0.33
C GLY A 115 0.72 -5.84 0.18
N SER A 116 0.44 -5.86 1.50
CA SER A 116 -0.71 -5.21 2.13
C SER A 116 -0.34 -4.60 3.48
N SER A 117 -0.60 -3.30 3.68
CA SER A 117 -0.33 -2.60 4.94
C SER A 117 -1.18 -3.10 6.09
N LEU A 118 -2.48 -3.28 5.86
CA LEU A 118 -3.41 -3.73 6.91
C LEU A 118 -3.07 -5.15 7.38
N ALA A 119 -2.76 -6.05 6.44
CA ALA A 119 -2.35 -7.42 6.78
C ALA A 119 -0.99 -7.45 7.48
N THR A 120 -0.03 -6.61 7.05
CA THR A 120 1.27 -6.48 7.71
C THR A 120 1.12 -5.94 9.12
N ALA A 121 0.34 -4.87 9.33
CA ALA A 121 0.05 -4.33 10.65
C ALA A 121 -0.61 -5.38 11.54
N ALA A 122 -1.66 -6.05 11.06
CA ALA A 122 -2.38 -7.07 11.81
C ALA A 122 -1.47 -8.23 12.24
N THR A 123 -0.71 -8.79 11.29
CA THR A 123 0.17 -9.94 11.55
C THR A 123 1.33 -9.57 12.47
N MET A 124 1.99 -8.46 12.21
CA MET A 124 3.10 -7.99 13.05
C MET A 124 2.61 -7.52 14.42
N GLY A 125 1.39 -6.95 14.50
CA GLY A 125 0.74 -6.66 15.78
C GLY A 125 0.58 -7.90 16.65
N GLN A 126 0.13 -9.01 16.09
CA GLN A 126 -0.02 -10.28 16.81
C GLN A 126 1.33 -10.86 17.28
N VAL A 127 2.40 -10.69 16.48
CA VAL A 127 3.71 -11.27 16.78
C VAL A 127 4.55 -10.36 17.67
N ALA A 128 4.69 -9.08 17.31
CA ALA A 128 5.65 -8.18 17.95
C ALA A 128 5.08 -7.43 19.16
N LEU A 129 3.78 -7.13 19.20
CA LEU A 129 3.20 -6.35 20.30
C LEU A 129 3.30 -7.06 21.67
N PRO A 130 3.01 -8.36 21.79
CA PRO A 130 3.19 -9.09 23.06
C PRO A 130 4.67 -9.09 23.50
N GLU A 131 5.58 -9.29 22.57
CA GLU A 131 7.03 -9.32 22.85
C GLU A 131 7.54 -7.94 23.30
N LEU A 132 7.12 -6.85 22.64
CA LEU A 132 7.46 -5.49 23.06
C LEU A 132 6.97 -5.19 24.47
N LYS A 133 5.69 -5.56 24.79
CA LYS A 133 5.14 -5.38 26.14
C LYS A 133 5.87 -6.21 27.19
N ALA A 134 6.19 -7.47 26.89
CA ALA A 134 6.94 -8.35 27.80
C ALA A 134 8.34 -7.80 28.09
N ASN A 135 8.94 -7.08 27.17
CA ASN A 135 10.24 -6.43 27.32
C ASN A 135 10.13 -4.95 27.78
N ARG A 136 9.03 -4.60 28.46
CA ARG A 136 8.78 -3.31 29.12
C ARG A 136 8.77 -2.09 28.20
N TYR A 137 8.49 -2.28 26.88
CA TYR A 137 8.17 -1.16 26.01
C TYR A 137 6.83 -0.56 26.41
N SER A 138 6.71 0.77 26.39
CA SER A 138 5.42 1.39 26.65
C SER A 138 4.41 1.00 25.57
N GLY A 139 3.17 0.73 25.97
CA GLY A 139 2.13 0.32 25.03
C GLY A 139 1.92 1.33 23.91
N ARG A 140 1.95 2.64 24.24
CA ARG A 140 1.82 3.75 23.28
C ARG A 140 2.91 3.77 22.21
N PHE A 141 4.17 3.52 22.59
CA PHE A 141 5.28 3.49 21.64
C PHE A 141 5.25 2.20 20.80
N ALA A 142 4.96 1.06 21.42
CA ALA A 142 4.83 -0.22 20.72
C ALA A 142 3.72 -0.18 19.66
N THR A 143 2.53 0.33 20.00
CA THR A 143 1.42 0.45 19.06
C THR A 143 1.72 1.42 17.92
N ALA A 144 2.29 2.59 18.21
CA ALA A 144 2.66 3.57 17.20
C ALA A 144 3.71 3.04 16.22
N THR A 145 4.75 2.37 16.74
CA THR A 145 5.81 1.77 15.91
C THR A 145 5.26 0.71 14.95
N LEU A 146 4.38 -0.18 15.44
CA LEU A 146 3.83 -1.25 14.61
C LEU A 146 2.79 -0.72 13.62
N ALA A 147 2.02 0.32 13.98
CA ALA A 147 1.11 0.98 13.06
C ALA A 147 1.88 1.66 11.91
N ALA A 148 2.96 2.39 12.22
CA ALA A 148 3.85 2.96 11.21
C ALA A 148 4.58 1.87 10.41
N GLY A 149 5.14 0.85 11.08
CA GLY A 149 5.80 -0.26 10.40
C GLY A 149 4.88 -0.98 9.41
N GLY A 150 3.59 -1.09 9.71
CA GLY A 150 2.60 -1.67 8.81
C GLY A 150 2.53 -1.00 7.45
N THR A 151 2.77 0.31 7.37
CA THR A 151 2.75 1.07 6.10
C THR A 151 3.82 0.58 5.11
N LEU A 152 4.93 0.04 5.59
CA LEU A 152 5.96 -0.56 4.73
C LEU A 152 5.44 -1.74 3.91
N GLY A 153 4.29 -2.32 4.31
CA GLY A 153 3.72 -3.51 3.69
C GLY A 153 3.21 -3.33 2.26
N ILE A 154 2.96 -2.11 1.80
CA ILE A 154 2.68 -1.86 0.37
C ILE A 154 3.73 -0.99 -0.30
N LEU A 155 4.61 -0.37 0.47
CA LEU A 155 5.66 0.46 -0.09
C LEU A 155 6.83 -0.39 -0.63
N ILE A 156 7.12 -1.52 0.01
CA ILE A 156 8.18 -2.44 -0.44
C ILE A 156 7.57 -3.50 -1.36
N PRO A 157 8.02 -3.61 -2.62
CA PRO A 157 7.46 -4.57 -3.57
C PRO A 157 7.69 -6.04 -3.19
N PRO A 158 6.79 -6.95 -3.65
CA PRO A 158 5.62 -6.70 -4.49
C PRO A 158 4.45 -6.06 -3.72
N SER A 159 3.66 -5.24 -4.41
CA SER A 159 2.61 -4.41 -3.81
C SER A 159 1.35 -4.45 -4.67
N VAL A 160 0.23 -4.90 -4.08
CA VAL A 160 -1.06 -4.94 -4.78
C VAL A 160 -1.54 -3.54 -5.21
N PRO A 161 -1.46 -2.48 -4.38
CA PRO A 161 -1.82 -1.14 -4.81
C PRO A 161 -0.97 -0.60 -5.96
N LEU A 162 0.33 -0.93 -6.04
CA LEU A 162 1.16 -0.56 -7.18
C LEU A 162 0.74 -1.26 -8.47
N VAL A 163 0.33 -2.53 -8.39
CA VAL A 163 -0.23 -3.24 -9.55
C VAL A 163 -1.50 -2.57 -10.04
N ILE A 164 -2.40 -2.22 -9.12
CA ILE A 164 -3.64 -1.51 -9.48
C ILE A 164 -3.33 -0.15 -10.11
N TYR A 165 -2.39 0.60 -9.53
CA TYR A 165 -1.94 1.85 -10.14
C TYR A 165 -1.38 1.62 -11.55
N ALA A 166 -0.52 0.60 -11.74
CA ALA A 166 0.05 0.26 -13.04
C ALA A 166 -1.01 0.02 -14.10
N ILE A 167 -2.05 -0.74 -13.75
CA ILE A 167 -3.17 -1.07 -14.65
C ILE A 167 -3.99 0.18 -14.98
N LEU A 168 -4.25 1.06 -13.99
CA LEU A 168 -5.03 2.29 -14.21
C LEU A 168 -4.29 3.34 -15.03
N ALA A 169 -2.99 3.45 -14.81
CA ALA A 169 -2.11 4.41 -15.46
C ALA A 169 -1.43 3.85 -16.72
N GLU A 170 -1.74 2.59 -17.10
CA GLU A 170 -1.14 1.88 -18.24
C GLU A 170 0.40 1.87 -18.19
N GLN A 171 0.95 1.61 -16.98
CA GLN A 171 2.39 1.57 -16.75
C GLN A 171 2.90 0.15 -16.52
N ASN A 172 4.18 -0.06 -16.75
CA ASN A 172 4.83 -1.34 -16.51
C ASN A 172 4.95 -1.63 -15.01
N ILE A 173 4.41 -2.78 -14.56
CA ILE A 173 4.39 -3.20 -13.15
C ILE A 173 5.82 -3.39 -12.62
N ALA A 174 6.72 -4.02 -13.41
CA ALA A 174 8.09 -4.27 -12.99
C ALA A 174 8.86 -2.97 -12.76
N LYS A 175 8.69 -1.97 -13.65
CA LYS A 175 9.30 -0.64 -13.49
C LYS A 175 8.80 0.07 -12.23
N LEU A 176 7.50 0.00 -11.94
CA LEU A 176 6.94 0.58 -10.71
C LEU A 176 7.46 -0.12 -9.45
N PHE A 177 7.59 -1.44 -9.47
CA PHE A 177 8.20 -2.17 -8.36
C PHE A 177 9.65 -1.74 -8.14
N LEU A 178 10.42 -1.62 -9.22
CA LEU A 178 11.80 -1.16 -9.14
C LEU A 178 11.88 0.26 -8.55
N ALA A 179 11.03 1.17 -9.00
CA ALA A 179 10.96 2.55 -8.54
C ALA A 179 10.57 2.67 -7.06
N ALA A 180 9.75 1.76 -6.53
CA ALA A 180 9.31 1.76 -5.14
C ALA A 180 10.37 1.26 -4.15
N PHE A 181 11.38 0.51 -4.63
CA PHE A 181 12.34 -0.16 -3.77
C PHE A 181 13.18 0.82 -2.94
N ILE A 182 13.76 1.85 -3.57
CA ILE A 182 14.55 2.87 -2.87
C ILE A 182 13.70 3.68 -1.88
N PRO A 183 12.53 4.25 -2.24
CA PRO A 183 11.62 4.90 -1.30
C PRO A 183 11.22 4.01 -0.12
N GLY A 184 11.01 2.71 -0.35
CA GLY A 184 10.69 1.75 0.70
C GLY A 184 11.82 1.55 1.70
N ILE A 185 13.07 1.42 1.22
CA ILE A 185 14.25 1.33 2.08
C ILE A 185 14.44 2.63 2.88
N ILE A 186 14.30 3.80 2.23
CA ILE A 186 14.41 5.10 2.90
C ILE A 186 13.35 5.22 3.99
N ALA A 187 12.12 4.72 3.76
CA ALA A 187 11.06 4.68 4.75
C ALA A 187 11.44 3.83 5.97
N ALA A 188 11.91 2.61 5.75
CA ALA A 188 12.33 1.72 6.83
C ALA A 188 13.48 2.33 7.66
N ILE A 189 14.48 2.91 6.99
CA ILE A 189 15.59 3.61 7.67
C ILE A 189 15.06 4.84 8.43
N GLY A 190 14.19 5.65 7.82
CA GLY A 190 13.58 6.80 8.45
C GLY A 190 12.84 6.44 9.75
N TYR A 191 12.07 5.36 9.73
CA TYR A 191 11.39 4.85 10.92
C TYR A 191 12.37 4.35 11.98
N MET A 192 13.46 3.68 11.59
CA MET A 192 14.51 3.28 12.53
C MET A 192 15.19 4.50 13.17
N VAL A 193 15.42 5.56 12.40
CA VAL A 193 15.95 6.84 12.91
C VAL A 193 14.98 7.47 13.90
N VAL A 194 13.68 7.54 13.59
CA VAL A 194 12.65 8.04 14.52
C VAL A 194 12.66 7.25 15.82
N ILE A 195 12.68 5.92 15.75
CA ILE A 195 12.75 5.05 16.93
C ILE A 195 14.00 5.35 17.75
N SER A 196 15.17 5.52 17.11
CA SER A 196 16.42 5.87 17.78
C SER A 196 16.36 7.21 18.52
N ILE A 197 15.72 8.22 17.91
CA ILE A 197 15.54 9.54 18.49
C ILE A 197 14.60 9.44 19.71
N VAL A 198 13.43 8.81 19.55
CA VAL A 198 12.45 8.65 20.63
C VAL A 198 13.04 7.86 21.80
N ALA A 199 13.79 6.79 21.52
CA ALA A 199 14.45 5.97 22.53
C ALA A 199 15.54 6.73 23.33
N ARG A 200 16.11 7.80 22.76
CA ARG A 200 17.05 8.69 23.46
C ARG A 200 16.34 9.75 24.29
N ILE A 201 15.22 10.29 23.78
CA ILE A 201 14.43 11.33 24.47
C ILE A 201 13.64 10.72 25.62
N SER A 202 13.07 9.54 25.41
CA SER A 202 12.23 8.82 26.39
C SER A 202 12.73 7.38 26.59
N PRO A 203 13.84 7.17 27.34
CA PRO A 203 14.44 5.84 27.49
C PRO A 203 13.53 4.83 28.18
N SER A 204 12.55 5.29 28.97
CA SER A 204 11.57 4.46 29.66
C SER A 204 10.54 3.83 28.69
N ASP A 205 10.29 4.48 27.54
CA ASP A 205 9.35 3.98 26.55
C ASP A 205 9.95 2.90 25.63
N ALA A 206 11.29 2.89 25.48
CA ALA A 206 12.01 2.03 24.55
C ALA A 206 13.33 1.49 25.14
N PRO A 207 13.28 0.61 26.13
CA PRO A 207 14.47 0.06 26.78
C PRO A 207 15.33 -0.75 25.79
N ALA A 208 16.62 -0.95 26.14
CA ALA A 208 17.52 -1.84 25.43
C ALA A 208 17.20 -3.31 25.80
N GLY A 209 17.23 -4.18 24.82
CA GLY A 209 17.04 -5.62 25.02
C GLY A 209 18.33 -6.38 25.36
N ARG A 210 18.21 -7.69 25.50
CA ARG A 210 19.34 -8.60 25.74
C ARG A 210 20.24 -8.66 24.49
N ARG A 211 21.56 -8.75 24.70
CA ARG A 211 22.50 -9.05 23.62
C ARG A 211 22.57 -10.56 23.39
N HIS A 212 22.19 -11.00 22.18
CA HIS A 212 22.27 -12.40 21.78
C HIS A 212 23.68 -12.80 21.39
N SER A 213 24.04 -14.06 21.63
CA SER A 213 25.30 -14.65 21.18
C SER A 213 25.35 -14.77 19.64
N TRP A 214 26.54 -14.90 19.08
CA TRP A 214 26.67 -15.07 17.62
C TRP A 214 26.00 -16.34 17.11
N GLY A 215 26.02 -17.43 17.90
CA GLY A 215 25.34 -18.68 17.57
C GLY A 215 23.82 -18.51 17.49
N GLU A 216 23.21 -17.80 18.46
CA GLU A 216 21.79 -17.45 18.45
C GLU A 216 21.42 -16.59 17.25
N ARG A 217 22.25 -15.60 16.89
CA ARG A 217 22.04 -14.71 15.72
C ARG A 217 22.04 -15.50 14.42
N ILE A 218 23.04 -16.36 14.21
CA ILE A 218 23.14 -17.19 13.01
C ILE A 218 21.95 -18.16 12.95
N GLY A 219 21.58 -18.78 14.09
CA GLY A 219 20.43 -19.68 14.15
C GLY A 219 19.11 -19.01 13.76
N THR A 220 18.85 -17.79 14.26
CA THR A 220 17.63 -17.03 13.91
C THR A 220 17.66 -16.54 12.45
N LEU A 221 18.82 -16.10 11.95
CA LEU A 221 18.98 -15.73 10.53
C LEU A 221 18.74 -16.92 9.60
N LEU A 222 19.25 -18.09 9.95
CA LEU A 222 19.00 -19.29 9.16
C LEU A 222 17.50 -19.65 9.10
N GLN A 223 16.69 -19.28 10.10
CA GLN A 223 15.23 -19.49 10.06
C GLN A 223 14.52 -18.57 9.07
N THR A 224 15.15 -17.47 8.63
CA THR A 224 14.54 -16.55 7.65
C THR A 224 14.83 -16.93 6.19
N TRP A 225 15.64 -17.99 5.96
CA TRP A 225 16.01 -18.39 4.59
C TRP A 225 14.80 -18.58 3.63
N PRO A 226 13.60 -19.08 4.08
CA PRO A 226 12.48 -19.23 3.17
C PRO A 226 11.96 -17.89 2.68
N VAL A 227 11.93 -16.87 3.57
CA VAL A 227 11.51 -15.49 3.23
C VAL A 227 12.47 -14.92 2.19
N LEU A 228 13.77 -15.01 2.44
CA LEU A 228 14.81 -14.52 1.52
C LEU A 228 14.75 -15.23 0.18
N LEU A 229 14.57 -16.55 0.18
CA LEU A 229 14.43 -17.33 -1.05
C LEU A 229 13.22 -16.89 -1.87
N ILE A 230 12.03 -16.78 -1.23
CA ILE A 230 10.81 -16.35 -1.91
C ILE A 230 11.01 -14.95 -2.50
N PHE A 231 11.58 -14.02 -1.72
CA PHE A 231 11.85 -12.66 -2.18
C PHE A 231 12.80 -12.64 -3.38
N VAL A 232 13.93 -13.36 -3.29
CA VAL A 232 14.92 -13.42 -4.38
C VAL A 232 14.34 -14.09 -5.63
N VAL A 233 13.56 -15.14 -5.50
CA VAL A 233 12.94 -15.81 -6.65
C VAL A 233 11.88 -14.92 -7.31
N VAL A 234 11.01 -14.30 -6.52
CA VAL A 234 9.93 -13.44 -7.06
C VAL A 234 10.51 -12.16 -7.65
N ILE A 235 11.24 -11.39 -6.85
CA ILE A 235 11.75 -10.08 -7.26
C ILE A 235 12.94 -10.21 -8.21
N GLY A 236 13.88 -11.11 -7.89
CA GLY A 236 15.02 -11.39 -8.76
C GLY A 236 14.60 -11.99 -10.10
N GLY A 237 13.57 -12.83 -10.12
CA GLY A 237 13.01 -13.40 -11.35
C GLY A 237 12.35 -12.36 -12.25
N ILE A 238 11.61 -11.40 -11.66
CA ILE A 238 11.02 -10.27 -12.40
C ILE A 238 12.11 -9.40 -13.01
N TYR A 239 13.09 -8.98 -12.21
CA TYR A 239 14.16 -8.08 -12.69
C TYR A 239 15.20 -8.76 -13.58
N GLY A 240 15.38 -10.06 -13.41
CA GLY A 240 16.19 -10.87 -14.31
C GLY A 240 15.51 -11.19 -15.64
N GLY A 241 14.26 -10.73 -15.84
CA GLY A 241 13.48 -11.01 -17.06
C GLY A 241 13.09 -12.48 -17.24
N LEU A 242 13.19 -13.29 -16.17
CA LEU A 242 12.83 -14.71 -16.20
C LEU A 242 11.31 -14.92 -16.09
N PHE A 243 10.62 -14.02 -15.39
CA PHE A 243 9.21 -14.12 -15.11
C PHE A 243 8.52 -12.78 -15.30
N THR A 244 7.30 -12.83 -15.83
CA THR A 244 6.34 -11.71 -15.71
C THR A 244 5.92 -11.54 -14.25
N PRO A 245 5.39 -10.38 -13.83
CA PRO A 245 4.86 -10.20 -12.48
C PRO A 245 3.81 -11.24 -12.08
N THR A 246 2.98 -11.69 -13.02
CA THR A 246 1.94 -12.71 -12.79
C THR A 246 2.54 -14.10 -12.57
N GLU A 247 3.53 -14.50 -13.39
CA GLU A 247 4.23 -15.77 -13.23
C GLU A 247 5.03 -15.79 -11.92
N ALA A 248 5.70 -14.69 -11.59
CA ALA A 248 6.43 -14.54 -10.33
C ALA A 248 5.49 -14.65 -9.11
N ALA A 249 4.28 -14.05 -9.19
CA ALA A 249 3.26 -14.17 -8.15
C ALA A 249 2.77 -15.62 -7.98
N ALA A 250 2.59 -16.36 -9.07
CA ALA A 250 2.21 -17.77 -9.03
C ALA A 250 3.30 -18.63 -8.37
N ILE A 251 4.56 -18.44 -8.77
CA ILE A 251 5.71 -19.15 -8.18
C ILE A 251 5.86 -18.79 -6.70
N GLY A 252 5.75 -17.51 -6.34
CA GLY A 252 5.79 -17.03 -4.96
C GLY A 252 4.68 -17.62 -4.11
N CYS A 253 3.46 -17.69 -4.65
CA CYS A 253 2.30 -18.30 -4.00
C CYS A 253 2.55 -19.78 -3.69
N VAL A 254 3.00 -20.56 -4.66
CA VAL A 254 3.32 -21.99 -4.47
C VAL A 254 4.45 -22.16 -3.47
N ALA A 255 5.54 -21.41 -3.60
CA ALA A 255 6.68 -21.47 -2.68
C ALA A 255 6.24 -21.17 -1.23
N THR A 256 5.43 -20.13 -1.04
CA THR A 256 4.92 -19.74 0.28
C THR A 256 3.97 -20.80 0.85
N ALA A 257 3.12 -21.41 -0.01
CA ALA A 257 2.25 -22.52 0.39
C ALA A 257 3.06 -23.72 0.90
N VAL A 258 4.16 -24.09 0.19
CA VAL A 258 5.05 -25.19 0.60
C VAL A 258 5.70 -24.89 1.95
N VAL A 259 6.17 -23.66 2.17
CA VAL A 259 6.74 -23.24 3.46
C VAL A 259 5.69 -23.30 4.56
N ALA A 260 4.48 -22.76 4.33
CA ALA A 260 3.39 -22.76 5.29
C ALA A 260 2.91 -24.18 5.64
N TRP A 261 2.89 -25.08 4.66
CA TRP A 261 2.58 -26.49 4.89
C TRP A 261 3.65 -27.18 5.74
N ARG A 262 4.94 -26.98 5.43
CA ARG A 262 6.05 -27.56 6.20
C ARG A 262 6.12 -27.04 7.63
N SER A 263 5.76 -25.79 7.86
CA SER A 263 5.69 -25.21 9.22
C SER A 263 4.47 -25.67 10.03
N GLY A 264 3.57 -26.46 9.43
CA GLY A 264 2.33 -26.94 10.08
C GLY A 264 1.21 -25.90 10.14
N GLY A 265 1.42 -24.69 9.62
CA GLY A 265 0.39 -23.63 9.59
C GLY A 265 -0.69 -23.86 8.54
N LEU A 266 -0.40 -24.62 7.47
CA LEU A 266 -1.32 -24.89 6.36
C LEU A 266 -2.00 -26.27 6.52
N ASN A 267 -2.73 -26.47 7.60
CA ASN A 267 -3.66 -27.60 7.73
C ASN A 267 -4.93 -27.33 6.89
N LYS A 268 -5.85 -28.29 6.83
CA LYS A 268 -7.10 -28.15 6.04
C LYS A 268 -7.89 -26.88 6.40
N LYS A 269 -7.97 -26.54 7.68
CA LYS A 269 -8.66 -25.35 8.17
C LYS A 269 -7.92 -24.08 7.73
N GLY A 270 -6.61 -24.00 7.99
CA GLY A 270 -5.78 -22.85 7.56
C GLY A 270 -5.78 -22.66 6.05
N PHE A 271 -5.76 -23.73 5.27
CA PHE A 271 -5.89 -23.65 3.81
C PHE A 271 -7.22 -23.03 3.39
N LEU A 272 -8.34 -23.49 3.97
CA LEU A 272 -9.66 -22.92 3.67
C LEU A 272 -9.76 -21.45 4.10
N GLU A 273 -9.21 -21.08 5.26
CA GLU A 273 -9.14 -19.69 5.72
C GLU A 273 -8.37 -18.80 4.72
N CYS A 274 -7.24 -19.27 4.21
CA CYS A 274 -6.49 -18.57 3.17
C CYS A 274 -7.31 -18.40 1.87
N MET A 275 -7.99 -19.46 1.45
CA MET A 275 -8.85 -19.42 0.23
C MET A 275 -10.01 -18.44 0.40
N TYR A 276 -10.74 -18.50 1.51
CA TYR A 276 -11.87 -17.58 1.76
C TYR A 276 -11.40 -16.13 1.94
N GLY A 277 -10.29 -15.90 2.66
CA GLY A 277 -9.71 -14.58 2.82
C GLY A 277 -9.29 -13.96 1.48
N THR A 278 -8.63 -14.76 0.63
CA THR A 278 -8.23 -14.33 -0.71
C THR A 278 -9.43 -14.08 -1.61
N ALA A 279 -10.39 -14.98 -1.63
CA ALA A 279 -11.60 -14.82 -2.44
C ALA A 279 -12.40 -13.57 -2.06
N GLY A 280 -12.57 -13.34 -0.74
CA GLY A 280 -13.26 -12.14 -0.24
C GLY A 280 -12.54 -10.85 -0.63
N ALA A 281 -11.22 -10.77 -0.42
CA ALA A 281 -10.43 -9.61 -0.78
C ALA A 281 -10.40 -9.37 -2.30
N THR A 282 -10.23 -10.43 -3.09
CA THR A 282 -10.25 -10.34 -4.56
C THR A 282 -11.61 -9.88 -5.07
N GLY A 283 -12.70 -10.46 -4.54
CA GLY A 283 -14.06 -10.06 -4.92
C GLY A 283 -14.35 -8.59 -4.60
N MET A 284 -13.88 -8.11 -3.44
CA MET A 284 -13.99 -6.70 -3.07
C MET A 284 -13.22 -5.80 -4.05
N ILE A 285 -11.97 -6.14 -4.36
CA ILE A 285 -11.14 -5.36 -5.29
C ILE A 285 -11.77 -5.34 -6.69
N PHE A 286 -12.25 -6.47 -7.18
CA PHE A 286 -12.88 -6.58 -8.49
C PHE A 286 -14.20 -5.81 -8.57
N LEU A 287 -14.99 -5.79 -7.49
CA LEU A 287 -16.18 -4.94 -7.40
C LEU A 287 -15.81 -3.44 -7.48
N ILE A 288 -14.75 -3.03 -6.79
CA ILE A 288 -14.28 -1.64 -6.85
C ILE A 288 -13.77 -1.31 -8.25
N LEU A 289 -13.00 -2.21 -8.88
CA LEU A 289 -12.53 -2.04 -10.27
C LEU A 289 -13.68 -1.89 -11.26
N LEU A 290 -14.73 -2.71 -11.13
CA LEU A 290 -15.91 -2.60 -11.99
C LEU A 290 -16.63 -1.27 -11.78
N GLY A 291 -16.81 -0.87 -10.52
CA GLY A 291 -17.41 0.43 -10.19
C GLY A 291 -16.61 1.61 -10.73
N ALA A 292 -15.26 1.55 -10.58
CA ALA A 292 -14.36 2.55 -11.12
C ALA A 292 -14.42 2.61 -12.66
N ASP A 293 -14.49 1.47 -13.32
CA ASP A 293 -14.54 1.39 -14.77
C ASP A 293 -15.80 2.05 -15.32
N VAL A 294 -16.97 1.72 -14.76
CA VAL A 294 -18.26 2.34 -15.13
C VAL A 294 -18.24 3.85 -14.86
N LEU A 295 -17.72 4.26 -13.71
CA LEU A 295 -17.58 5.68 -13.36
C LEU A 295 -16.65 6.39 -14.33
N ASN A 296 -15.52 5.80 -14.70
CA ASN A 296 -14.55 6.37 -15.65
C ASN A 296 -15.16 6.56 -17.03
N VAL A 297 -15.90 5.58 -17.53
CA VAL A 297 -16.61 5.70 -18.81
C VAL A 297 -17.62 6.86 -18.77
N PHE A 298 -18.36 6.98 -17.68
CA PHE A 298 -19.27 8.11 -17.48
C PHE A 298 -18.52 9.46 -17.45
N LEU A 299 -17.42 9.57 -16.69
CA LEU A 299 -16.60 10.78 -16.62
C LEU A 299 -15.97 11.13 -17.98
N ALA A 300 -15.60 10.13 -18.77
CA ALA A 300 -15.11 10.32 -20.13
C ALA A 300 -16.21 10.84 -21.08
N LEU A 301 -17.43 10.29 -21.00
CA LEU A 301 -18.58 10.77 -21.77
C LEU A 301 -18.93 12.23 -21.45
N THR A 302 -18.80 12.64 -20.21
CA THR A 302 -19.05 14.02 -19.79
C THR A 302 -17.86 14.96 -20.04
N GLN A 303 -16.72 14.42 -20.48
CA GLN A 303 -15.42 15.11 -20.62
C GLN A 303 -14.94 15.79 -19.32
N MET A 304 -15.49 15.42 -18.18
CA MET A 304 -15.19 16.06 -16.90
C MET A 304 -13.69 16.03 -16.57
N ASN A 305 -13.04 14.88 -16.77
CA ASN A 305 -11.61 14.72 -16.49
C ASN A 305 -10.75 15.67 -17.35
N THR A 306 -11.07 15.80 -18.64
CA THR A 306 -10.36 16.65 -19.58
C THR A 306 -10.56 18.13 -19.27
N GLU A 307 -11.80 18.53 -18.98
CA GLU A 307 -12.12 19.92 -18.67
C GLU A 307 -11.56 20.34 -17.31
N LEU A 308 -11.60 19.44 -16.31
CA LEU A 308 -10.96 19.69 -15.02
C LEU A 308 -9.44 19.88 -15.18
N ALA A 309 -8.80 19.03 -16.00
CA ALA A 309 -7.37 19.16 -16.28
C ALA A 309 -7.07 20.49 -16.98
N LYS A 310 -7.85 20.88 -18.01
CA LYS A 310 -7.71 22.17 -18.69
C LYS A 310 -7.90 23.35 -17.74
N TRP A 311 -8.88 23.26 -16.86
CA TRP A 311 -9.16 24.30 -15.87
C TRP A 311 -7.98 24.48 -14.91
N VAL A 312 -7.45 23.38 -14.35
CA VAL A 312 -6.27 23.42 -13.46
C VAL A 312 -5.04 23.98 -14.17
N ILE A 313 -4.78 23.54 -15.42
CA ILE A 313 -3.65 24.02 -16.22
C ILE A 313 -3.86 25.53 -16.57
N GLY A 314 -5.11 25.92 -16.87
CA GLY A 314 -5.47 27.30 -17.18
C GLY A 314 -5.29 28.28 -16.01
N LEU A 315 -5.26 27.79 -14.77
CA LEU A 315 -4.93 28.61 -13.58
C LEU A 315 -3.45 29.05 -13.56
N GLN A 316 -2.60 28.49 -14.43
CA GLN A 316 -1.18 28.81 -14.53
C GLN A 316 -0.43 28.75 -13.19
N LEU A 317 -0.88 27.89 -12.29
CA LEU A 317 -0.22 27.66 -11.00
C LEU A 317 1.14 26.96 -11.22
N PRO A 318 2.13 27.23 -10.36
CA PRO A 318 3.37 26.47 -10.39
C PRO A 318 3.09 24.96 -10.31
N PRO A 319 3.65 24.12 -11.20
CA PRO A 319 3.35 22.68 -11.24
C PRO A 319 3.53 21.97 -9.91
N LEU A 320 4.57 22.32 -9.14
CA LEU A 320 4.79 21.76 -7.81
C LEU A 320 3.68 22.13 -6.81
N LEU A 321 3.09 23.33 -6.94
CA LEU A 321 1.96 23.71 -6.07
C LEU A 321 0.76 22.82 -6.34
N VAL A 322 0.47 22.49 -7.60
CA VAL A 322 -0.60 21.57 -7.97
C VAL A 322 -0.34 20.19 -7.39
N VAL A 323 0.90 19.70 -7.47
CA VAL A 323 1.31 18.42 -6.86
C VAL A 323 1.06 18.44 -5.34
N PHE A 324 1.45 19.50 -4.63
CA PHE A 324 1.22 19.63 -3.19
C PHE A 324 -0.28 19.73 -2.83
N LEU A 325 -1.10 20.38 -3.66
CA LEU A 325 -2.55 20.39 -3.47
C LEU A 325 -3.16 18.98 -3.63
N ILE A 326 -2.71 18.23 -4.62
CA ILE A 326 -3.12 16.84 -4.82
C ILE A 326 -2.68 15.98 -3.63
N ILE A 327 -1.44 16.13 -3.16
CA ILE A 327 -0.94 15.45 -1.95
C ILE A 327 -1.82 15.77 -0.75
N PHE A 328 -2.19 17.02 -0.55
CA PHE A 328 -3.06 17.44 0.54
C PHE A 328 -4.44 16.79 0.46
N ILE A 329 -5.05 16.73 -0.74
CA ILE A 329 -6.33 16.04 -0.96
C ILE A 329 -6.20 14.55 -0.62
N TYR A 330 -5.12 13.90 -1.07
CA TYR A 330 -4.84 12.50 -0.73
C TYR A 330 -4.69 12.27 0.78
N LEU A 331 -4.02 13.16 1.50
CA LEU A 331 -3.89 13.08 2.96
C LEU A 331 -5.26 13.13 3.64
N VAL A 332 -6.13 14.05 3.20
CA VAL A 332 -7.50 14.17 3.74
C VAL A 332 -8.33 12.92 3.44
N LEU A 333 -8.30 12.45 2.20
CA LEU A 333 -9.03 11.23 1.80
C LEU A 333 -8.48 9.98 2.51
N GLY A 334 -7.15 9.87 2.62
CA GLY A 334 -6.49 8.74 3.25
C GLY A 334 -6.77 8.58 4.74
N CYS A 335 -7.20 9.66 5.42
CA CYS A 335 -7.68 9.55 6.79
C CYS A 335 -8.96 8.70 6.93
N ILE A 336 -9.73 8.53 5.84
CA ILE A 336 -11.07 7.93 5.89
C ILE A 336 -11.17 6.66 5.04
N MET A 337 -10.39 6.60 3.93
CA MET A 337 -10.47 5.55 2.91
C MET A 337 -9.28 4.59 3.01
N ASP A 338 -9.49 3.34 2.57
CA ASP A 338 -8.38 2.39 2.39
C ASP A 338 -7.56 2.70 1.13
N SER A 339 -6.36 2.15 1.06
CA SER A 339 -5.37 2.40 0.01
C SER A 339 -5.90 2.13 -1.40
N LEU A 340 -6.55 0.99 -1.59
CA LEU A 340 -7.03 0.55 -2.90
C LEU A 340 -8.19 1.41 -3.37
N SER A 341 -9.16 1.65 -2.48
CA SER A 341 -10.31 2.51 -2.76
C SER A 341 -9.89 3.91 -3.17
N MET A 342 -8.88 4.45 -2.49
CA MET A 342 -8.38 5.79 -2.77
C MET A 342 -7.69 5.86 -4.14
N ILE A 343 -6.82 4.92 -4.47
CA ILE A 343 -6.14 4.85 -5.77
C ILE A 343 -7.17 4.72 -6.90
N LEU A 344 -8.12 3.79 -6.76
CA LEU A 344 -9.14 3.51 -7.78
C LEU A 344 -10.07 4.69 -8.05
N LEU A 345 -10.39 5.48 -7.02
CA LEU A 345 -11.24 6.67 -7.16
C LEU A 345 -10.48 7.84 -7.79
N THR A 346 -9.22 8.04 -7.40
CA THR A 346 -8.55 9.32 -7.62
C THR A 346 -7.62 9.33 -8.83
N ILE A 347 -7.03 8.19 -9.20
CA ILE A 347 -6.09 8.12 -10.34
C ILE A 347 -6.76 8.57 -11.65
N PRO A 348 -7.99 8.16 -11.99
CA PRO A 348 -8.63 8.64 -13.21
C PRO A 348 -8.83 10.15 -13.30
N ILE A 349 -8.86 10.83 -12.14
CA ILE A 349 -9.05 12.27 -12.04
C ILE A 349 -7.71 13.01 -12.03
N PHE A 350 -6.77 12.57 -11.18
CA PHE A 350 -5.51 13.30 -10.97
C PHE A 350 -4.43 12.95 -11.98
N PHE A 351 -4.43 11.73 -12.52
CA PHE A 351 -3.42 11.31 -13.48
C PHE A 351 -3.42 12.18 -14.77
N PRO A 352 -4.56 12.48 -15.42
CA PRO A 352 -4.59 13.39 -16.56
C PRO A 352 -4.08 14.80 -16.23
N ILE A 353 -4.36 15.32 -15.03
CA ILE A 353 -3.87 16.62 -14.58
C ILE A 353 -2.34 16.60 -14.50
N ILE A 354 -1.77 15.62 -13.82
CA ILE A 354 -0.31 15.48 -13.68
C ILE A 354 0.38 15.31 -15.02
N MET A 355 -0.21 14.51 -15.93
CA MET A 355 0.37 14.29 -17.26
C MET A 355 0.38 15.57 -18.11
N GLY A 356 -0.57 16.49 -17.88
CA GLY A 356 -0.64 17.78 -18.56
C GLY A 356 0.29 18.86 -18.01
N LEU A 357 0.90 18.65 -16.83
CA LEU A 357 1.84 19.62 -16.22
C LEU A 357 3.29 19.36 -16.69
N ASP A 358 4.05 20.44 -16.86
CA ASP A 358 5.50 20.35 -17.03
C ASP A 358 6.18 20.30 -15.65
N ILE A 359 6.65 19.12 -15.26
CA ILE A 359 7.32 18.89 -13.98
C ILE A 359 8.82 18.69 -14.26
N GLY A 360 9.56 19.78 -14.33
CA GLY A 360 11.02 19.76 -14.46
C GLY A 360 11.53 19.03 -15.70
N GLY A 361 10.77 19.03 -16.81
CA GLY A 361 11.14 18.36 -18.06
C GLY A 361 11.11 16.83 -18.01
N LEU A 362 10.44 16.21 -17.02
CA LEU A 362 10.32 14.76 -16.92
C LEU A 362 9.60 14.18 -18.13
N ALA A 363 10.18 13.13 -18.73
CA ALA A 363 9.53 12.35 -19.77
C ALA A 363 8.19 11.77 -19.26
N PRO A 364 7.18 11.57 -20.14
CA PRO A 364 5.85 11.11 -19.72
C PRO A 364 5.87 9.84 -18.87
N GLU A 365 6.62 8.82 -19.26
CA GLU A 365 6.75 7.56 -18.48
C GLU A 365 7.37 7.80 -17.10
N ALA A 366 8.46 8.56 -17.04
CA ALA A 366 9.13 8.89 -15.78
C ALA A 366 8.21 9.67 -14.84
N LYS A 367 7.43 10.61 -15.37
CA LYS A 367 6.44 11.39 -14.64
C LYS A 367 5.32 10.51 -14.09
N ALA A 368 4.81 9.57 -14.90
CA ALA A 368 3.79 8.62 -14.49
C ALA A 368 4.27 7.72 -13.35
N ILE A 369 5.48 7.19 -13.44
CA ILE A 369 6.08 6.33 -12.42
C ILE A 369 6.34 7.12 -11.14
N TRP A 370 6.95 8.30 -11.24
CA TRP A 370 7.21 9.18 -10.09
C TRP A 370 5.91 9.55 -9.35
N PHE A 371 4.85 9.89 -10.09
CA PHE A 371 3.55 10.19 -9.49
C PHE A 371 2.95 8.96 -8.80
N GLY A 372 3.06 7.78 -9.39
CA GLY A 372 2.59 6.53 -8.77
C GLY A 372 3.25 6.26 -7.42
N ILE A 373 4.55 6.50 -7.31
CA ILE A 373 5.26 6.34 -6.03
C ILE A 373 4.82 7.40 -5.01
N ILE A 374 4.60 8.65 -5.42
CA ILE A 374 4.06 9.69 -4.52
C ILE A 374 2.68 9.29 -4.02
N VAL A 375 1.77 8.89 -4.92
CA VAL A 375 0.43 8.44 -4.55
C VAL A 375 0.51 7.32 -3.52
N LEU A 376 1.31 6.29 -3.78
CA LEU A 376 1.48 5.17 -2.87
C LEU A 376 1.92 5.63 -1.48
N MET A 377 2.91 6.51 -1.41
CA MET A 377 3.44 7.03 -0.15
C MET A 377 2.42 7.87 0.62
N VAL A 378 1.67 8.72 -0.08
CA VAL A 378 0.68 9.60 0.56
C VAL A 378 -0.51 8.79 1.08
N VAL A 379 -0.93 7.79 0.31
CA VAL A 379 -1.95 6.82 0.73
C VAL A 379 -1.57 6.12 2.03
N GLU A 380 -0.31 5.69 2.14
CA GLU A 380 0.23 5.06 3.34
C GLU A 380 0.20 5.98 4.56
N ILE A 381 0.57 7.23 4.38
CA ILE A 381 0.50 8.23 5.45
C ILE A 381 -0.95 8.36 5.96
N GLY A 382 -1.93 8.35 5.08
CA GLY A 382 -3.34 8.39 5.44
C GLY A 382 -3.72 7.29 6.43
N LEU A 383 -3.17 6.08 6.26
CA LEU A 383 -3.47 4.93 7.14
C LEU A 383 -2.98 5.07 8.59
N ILE A 384 -2.10 6.01 8.86
CA ILE A 384 -1.61 6.31 10.22
C ILE A 384 -2.02 7.70 10.72
N THR A 385 -2.69 8.49 9.87
CA THR A 385 -3.06 9.88 10.18
C THR A 385 -4.45 9.96 10.85
N PRO A 386 -4.63 10.79 11.91
CA PRO A 386 -5.95 11.07 12.46
C PRO A 386 -6.91 11.64 11.39
N PRO A 387 -8.24 11.44 11.52
CA PRO A 387 -8.98 10.95 12.68
C PRO A 387 -9.16 9.43 12.75
N VAL A 388 -9.08 8.68 11.62
CA VAL A 388 -9.31 7.24 11.64
C VAL A 388 -7.99 6.46 11.72
N GLY A 389 -7.10 6.60 10.74
CA GLY A 389 -5.81 5.92 10.70
C GLY A 389 -5.96 4.40 10.81
N MET A 390 -6.34 3.72 9.73
CA MET A 390 -6.75 2.31 9.78
C MET A 390 -5.69 1.37 10.38
N ASN A 391 -4.40 1.60 10.12
CA ASN A 391 -3.33 0.82 10.76
C ASN A 391 -3.30 1.05 12.27
N VAL A 392 -3.48 2.29 12.71
CA VAL A 392 -3.57 2.64 14.14
C VAL A 392 -4.75 1.94 14.78
N PHE A 393 -5.90 1.95 14.10
CA PHE A 393 -7.12 1.28 14.57
C PHE A 393 -6.91 -0.23 14.73
N ILE A 394 -6.31 -0.90 13.73
CA ILE A 394 -6.03 -2.33 13.78
C ILE A 394 -5.10 -2.68 14.94
N ILE A 395 -3.98 -1.98 15.09
CA ILE A 395 -3.02 -2.25 16.17
C ILE A 395 -3.66 -1.95 17.54
N ASN A 396 -4.42 -0.87 17.66
CA ASN A 396 -5.08 -0.52 18.92
C ASN A 396 -6.18 -1.51 19.33
N SER A 397 -6.84 -2.15 18.36
CA SER A 397 -7.83 -3.20 18.65
C SER A 397 -7.21 -4.41 19.36
N MET A 398 -5.90 -4.64 19.18
CA MET A 398 -5.12 -5.69 19.85
C MET A 398 -4.50 -5.21 21.17
N ALA A 399 -4.45 -3.90 21.41
CA ALA A 399 -3.88 -3.25 22.61
C ALA A 399 -4.96 -2.47 23.35
N LYS A 400 -5.99 -3.14 23.83
CA LYS A 400 -7.16 -2.51 24.49
C LYS A 400 -6.81 -1.70 25.75
N ASP A 401 -5.65 -1.95 26.34
CA ASP A 401 -5.06 -1.24 27.47
C ASP A 401 -4.43 0.12 27.08
N VAL A 402 -4.27 0.41 25.79
CA VAL A 402 -3.65 1.63 25.28
C VAL A 402 -4.71 2.54 24.67
N PRO A 403 -4.92 3.76 25.18
CA PRO A 403 -5.82 4.72 24.56
C PRO A 403 -5.36 5.10 23.15
N MET A 404 -6.25 5.10 22.17
CA MET A 404 -5.95 5.42 20.77
C MET A 404 -5.29 6.80 20.62
N LYS A 405 -5.69 7.79 21.45
CA LYS A 405 -5.10 9.12 21.47
C LYS A 405 -3.59 9.09 21.76
N GLU A 406 -3.16 8.20 22.66
CA GLU A 406 -1.72 8.05 22.99
C GLU A 406 -0.96 7.40 21.83
N THR A 407 -1.56 6.45 21.12
CA THR A 407 -0.96 5.88 19.91
C THR A 407 -0.79 6.97 18.84
N PHE A 408 -1.81 7.78 18.56
CA PHE A 408 -1.72 8.89 17.61
C PHE A 408 -0.63 9.91 17.97
N LYS A 409 -0.50 10.24 19.26
CA LYS A 409 0.56 11.15 19.71
C LYS A 409 1.96 10.61 19.40
N PHE A 410 2.16 9.30 19.57
CA PHE A 410 3.45 8.66 19.32
C PHE A 410 3.68 8.30 17.85
N VAL A 411 2.64 8.32 17.00
CA VAL A 411 2.75 8.21 15.54
C VAL A 411 3.26 9.50 14.91
N MET A 412 3.07 10.67 15.53
CA MET A 412 3.44 11.98 14.94
C MET A 412 4.89 12.08 14.46
N PRO A 413 5.91 11.58 15.18
CA PRO A 413 7.28 11.59 14.68
C PRO A 413 7.48 10.75 13.41
N PHE A 414 6.77 9.63 13.27
CA PHE A 414 6.80 8.80 12.05
C PHE A 414 6.13 9.53 10.89
N LEU A 415 4.99 10.18 11.15
CA LEU A 415 4.30 11.02 10.17
C LEU A 415 5.21 12.17 9.68
N ALA A 416 5.94 12.82 10.58
CA ALA A 416 6.90 13.86 10.21
C ALA A 416 8.02 13.31 9.30
N SER A 417 8.54 12.11 9.58
CA SER A 417 9.51 11.41 8.73
C SER A 417 8.96 11.16 7.33
N ASP A 418 7.70 10.74 7.24
CA ASP A 418 7.04 10.46 5.97
C ASP A 418 6.81 11.73 5.15
N LEU A 419 6.37 12.82 5.78
CA LEU A 419 6.19 14.11 5.11
C LEU A 419 7.52 14.65 4.58
N LEU A 420 8.62 14.53 5.35
CA LEU A 420 9.96 14.90 4.89
C LEU A 420 10.39 14.04 3.68
N ARG A 421 10.10 12.74 3.69
CA ARG A 421 10.41 11.82 2.60
C ARG A 421 9.62 12.18 1.34
N ILE A 422 8.32 12.46 1.46
CA ILE A 422 7.50 12.90 0.32
C ILE A 422 8.05 14.21 -0.24
N ALA A 423 8.33 15.20 0.60
CA ALA A 423 8.93 16.46 0.17
C ALA A 423 10.24 16.22 -0.59
N ALA A 424 11.12 15.36 -0.05
CA ALA A 424 12.37 15.01 -0.72
C ALA A 424 12.14 14.39 -2.11
N ILE A 425 11.17 13.50 -2.27
CA ILE A 425 10.87 12.85 -3.56
C ILE A 425 10.19 13.83 -4.53
N VAL A 426 9.36 14.75 -4.04
CA VAL A 426 8.73 15.78 -4.88
C VAL A 426 9.79 16.74 -5.43
N PHE A 427 10.72 17.20 -4.60
CA PHE A 427 11.78 18.10 -5.03
C PHE A 427 12.92 17.40 -5.79
N PHE A 428 13.16 16.12 -5.52
CA PHE A 428 14.23 15.33 -6.12
C PHE A 428 13.69 14.04 -6.75
N PRO A 429 12.99 14.12 -7.91
CA PRO A 429 12.44 12.94 -8.61
C PRO A 429 13.49 11.86 -8.90
N GLY A 430 14.76 12.26 -9.02
CA GLY A 430 15.89 11.34 -9.21
C GLY A 430 16.02 10.26 -8.14
N ILE A 431 15.49 10.46 -6.93
CA ILE A 431 15.46 9.42 -5.87
C ILE A 431 14.65 8.19 -6.32
N VAL A 432 13.54 8.43 -7.00
CA VAL A 432 12.68 7.38 -7.55
C VAL A 432 13.21 6.86 -8.87
N LEU A 433 13.68 7.78 -9.72
CA LEU A 433 14.06 7.50 -11.11
C LEU A 433 15.51 7.01 -11.26
N PHE A 434 16.32 7.09 -10.19
CA PHE A 434 17.72 6.64 -10.20
C PHE A 434 17.86 5.20 -10.72
N VAL A 435 16.91 4.36 -10.39
CA VAL A 435 16.93 2.93 -10.72
C VAL A 435 16.88 2.70 -12.23
N PHE A 436 16.26 3.61 -13.00
CA PHE A 436 16.21 3.52 -14.47
C PHE A 436 17.52 3.87 -15.16
N ASN A 437 18.49 4.42 -14.43
CA ASN A 437 19.83 4.70 -14.94
C ASN A 437 20.78 3.52 -14.71
N LEU A 438 20.30 2.42 -14.17
CA LEU A 438 21.09 1.21 -13.96
C LEU A 438 21.12 0.35 -15.24
N PRO A 439 22.25 -0.31 -15.56
CA PRO A 439 22.44 -1.00 -16.84
C PRO A 439 21.47 -2.16 -17.12
N TRP A 440 20.69 -2.56 -16.13
CA TRP A 440 19.73 -3.69 -16.20
C TRP A 440 18.26 -3.26 -16.05
N ALA A 441 17.95 -1.95 -16.05
CA ALA A 441 16.59 -1.41 -15.87
C ALA A 441 15.85 -1.22 -17.21
#